data_a6f0e370a8e6c3eacae2de82286cefc1
#
_entry.id   a6f0e370a8e6c3eacae2de82286cefc1
#
_cell.length_a   1.000
_cell.length_b   1.000
_cell.length_c   1.000
_cell.angle_alpha   90.00
_cell.angle_beta   90.00
_cell.angle_gamma   90.00
#
_symmetry.space_group_name_H-M   'P 1'
#
loop_
_entity.id
_entity.type
_entity.pdbx_description
1 polymer ?
#
loop_
_entity_poly.entity_id
_entity_poly.type
_entity_poly.pdbx_seq_one_letter_code
_entity_poly.pdbx_strand_id
1 'polypeptide(L)'
;MKRGILLAGALLGTAVLLALALMRLNSLVEPAMEPEAVQRTGPLVLDAGHGGEDGGAVSITGVPESQINLAIVLKLRDILGLYGVDPILLREEDVSLHDNGAGTLREKKRSDLKNRVAAVEEVEGGTLLSIHQNTYPGSRYHGAHVFYAP
;
A
#
# COMPACT_ATOMS: atom_id res chain seq x y z
N MET A 1 41.45 -51.84 0.01
CA MET A 1 40.20 -51.86 0.83
C MET A 1 40.18 -50.72 1.88
N LYS A 2 41.21 -50.58 2.76
CA LYS A 2 41.14 -49.56 3.85
C LYS A 2 40.98 -48.09 3.38
N ARG A 3 41.63 -47.68 2.26
CA ARG A 3 41.49 -46.32 1.70
C ARG A 3 40.09 -45.99 1.15
N GLY A 4 39.41 -46.99 0.57
CA GLY A 4 38.04 -46.79 0.07
C GLY A 4 37.03 -46.62 1.20
N ILE A 5 37.18 -47.32 2.30
CA ILE A 5 36.36 -47.22 3.50
C ILE A 5 36.53 -45.85 4.17
N LEU A 6 37.77 -45.33 4.22
CA LEU A 6 38.07 -44.01 4.78
C LEU A 6 37.47 -42.88 3.91
N LEU A 7 37.53 -42.98 2.58
CA LEU A 7 36.92 -42.02 1.67
C LEU A 7 35.38 -42.03 1.76
N ALA A 8 34.79 -43.21 1.83
CA ALA A 8 33.32 -43.33 1.99
C ALA A 8 32.86 -42.76 3.33
N GLY A 9 33.62 -43.01 4.42
CA GLY A 9 33.32 -42.41 5.73
C GLY A 9 33.45 -40.89 5.74
N ALA A 10 34.45 -40.33 5.07
CA ALA A 10 34.63 -38.87 4.96
C ALA A 10 33.49 -38.23 4.15
N LEU A 11 33.10 -38.84 3.03
CA LEU A 11 31.97 -38.34 2.21
C LEU A 11 30.66 -38.41 2.99
N LEU A 12 30.41 -39.47 3.73
CA LEU A 12 29.22 -39.57 4.56
C LEU A 12 29.21 -38.51 5.67
N GLY A 13 30.33 -38.28 6.32
CA GLY A 13 30.50 -37.27 7.35
C GLY A 13 30.24 -35.84 6.82
N THR A 14 30.76 -35.51 5.64
CA THR A 14 30.54 -34.23 5.00
C THR A 14 29.06 -34.03 4.59
N ALA A 15 28.40 -35.08 4.09
CA ALA A 15 26.98 -35.03 3.72
C ALA A 15 26.09 -34.79 4.96
N VAL A 16 26.39 -35.46 6.09
CA VAL A 16 25.66 -35.25 7.35
C VAL A 16 25.88 -33.84 7.88
N LEU A 17 27.11 -33.32 7.86
CA LEU A 17 27.39 -31.95 8.29
C LEU A 17 26.65 -30.91 7.42
N LEU A 18 26.62 -31.11 6.10
CA LEU A 18 25.89 -30.25 5.19
C LEU A 18 24.39 -30.29 5.45
N ALA A 19 23.82 -31.47 5.66
CA ALA A 19 22.41 -31.63 6.01
C ALA A 19 22.06 -30.91 7.32
N LEU A 20 22.91 -31.04 8.35
CA LEU A 20 22.73 -30.34 9.62
C LEU A 20 22.84 -28.82 9.47
N ALA A 21 23.77 -28.34 8.64
CA ALA A 21 23.94 -26.93 8.35
C ALA A 21 22.70 -26.37 7.60
N LEU A 22 22.19 -27.11 6.62
CA LEU A 22 20.97 -26.73 5.90
C LEU A 22 19.73 -26.71 6.82
N MET A 23 19.59 -27.70 7.70
CA MET A 23 18.51 -27.71 8.71
C MET A 23 18.63 -26.51 9.65
N ARG A 24 19.83 -26.16 10.09
CA ARG A 24 20.07 -24.97 10.92
C ARG A 24 19.74 -23.68 10.17
N LEU A 25 20.16 -23.57 8.90
CA LEU A 25 19.86 -22.43 8.07
C LEU A 25 18.35 -22.26 7.88
N ASN A 26 17.64 -23.35 7.61
CA ASN A 26 16.17 -23.35 7.48
C ASN A 26 15.46 -22.99 8.78
N SER A 27 16.02 -23.33 9.95
CA SER A 27 15.47 -22.94 11.26
C SER A 27 15.76 -21.49 11.65
N LEU A 28 16.71 -20.81 10.98
CA LEU A 28 17.01 -19.39 11.17
C LEU A 28 16.19 -18.50 10.22
N VAL A 29 15.64 -19.08 9.15
CA VAL A 29 14.63 -18.40 8.34
C VAL A 29 13.33 -18.47 9.14
N GLU A 30 13.01 -17.43 9.92
CA GLU A 30 11.67 -17.28 10.44
C GLU A 30 10.71 -17.41 9.26
N PRO A 31 9.68 -18.29 9.31
CA PRO A 31 8.65 -18.27 8.31
C PRO A 31 8.16 -16.81 8.27
N ALA A 32 8.26 -16.18 7.10
CA ALA A 32 7.62 -14.90 6.90
C ALA A 32 6.21 -15.07 7.49
N MET A 33 5.87 -14.29 8.52
CA MET A 33 4.53 -14.33 9.10
C MET A 33 3.58 -14.35 7.92
N GLU A 34 2.91 -15.50 7.71
CA GLU A 34 1.79 -15.50 6.78
C GLU A 34 0.92 -14.36 7.26
N PRO A 35 0.66 -13.32 6.46
CA PRO A 35 -0.22 -12.26 6.89
C PRO A 35 -1.50 -12.98 7.29
N GLU A 36 -1.81 -12.97 8.58
CA GLU A 36 -3.08 -13.47 9.09
C GLU A 36 -4.11 -12.88 8.15
N ALA A 37 -4.75 -13.73 7.35
CA ALA A 37 -5.60 -13.27 6.26
C ALA A 37 -6.65 -12.39 6.92
N VAL A 38 -6.43 -11.08 6.88
CA VAL A 38 -7.40 -10.11 7.34
C VAL A 38 -8.64 -10.45 6.55
N GLN A 39 -9.61 -11.07 7.21
CA GLN A 39 -10.89 -11.40 6.59
C GLN A 39 -11.51 -10.07 6.21
N ARG A 40 -11.25 -9.67 4.98
CA ARG A 40 -11.84 -8.46 4.41
C ARG A 40 -13.32 -8.77 4.23
N THR A 41 -14.14 -8.11 5.00
CA THR A 41 -15.58 -8.29 4.98
C THR A 41 -16.26 -7.56 3.82
N GLY A 42 -15.51 -6.77 3.03
CA GLY A 42 -16.04 -6.00 1.93
C GLY A 42 -14.98 -5.48 0.95
N PRO A 43 -15.41 -4.78 -0.12
CA PRO A 43 -14.54 -4.19 -1.11
C PRO A 43 -13.58 -3.14 -0.50
N LEU A 44 -12.38 -2.99 -1.09
CA LEU A 44 -11.49 -1.89 -0.76
C LEU A 44 -11.74 -0.72 -1.70
N VAL A 45 -11.97 0.45 -1.15
CA VAL A 45 -12.07 1.70 -1.89
C VAL A 45 -10.78 2.49 -1.68
N LEU A 46 -10.08 2.83 -2.77
CA LEU A 46 -8.88 3.64 -2.75
C LEU A 46 -9.22 5.07 -3.17
N ASP A 47 -8.84 6.02 -2.34
CA ASP A 47 -9.01 7.44 -2.61
C ASP A 47 -7.64 8.13 -2.69
N ALA A 48 -7.37 8.74 -3.84
CA ALA A 48 -6.26 9.66 -4.00
C ALA A 48 -6.76 11.08 -3.70
N GLY A 49 -6.44 11.60 -2.52
CA GLY A 49 -6.90 12.90 -2.07
C GLY A 49 -6.57 14.03 -3.05
N HIS A 50 -7.37 15.09 -3.05
CA HIS A 50 -7.31 16.23 -3.98
C HIS A 50 -7.54 15.81 -5.45
N GLY A 51 -7.23 16.71 -6.40
CA GLY A 51 -7.32 16.46 -7.83
C GLY A 51 -7.75 17.69 -8.64
N GLY A 52 -7.32 17.75 -9.89
CA GLY A 52 -7.59 18.85 -10.80
C GLY A 52 -7.14 20.20 -10.26
N GLU A 53 -8.04 21.17 -10.14
CA GLU A 53 -7.73 22.53 -9.64
C GLU A 53 -7.32 22.55 -8.15
N ASP A 54 -7.73 21.55 -7.36
CA ASP A 54 -7.26 21.39 -5.99
C ASP A 54 -6.01 20.52 -5.95
N GLY A 55 -4.85 21.12 -6.12
CA GLY A 55 -3.58 20.43 -6.06
C GLY A 55 -3.18 19.94 -4.66
N GLY A 56 -3.84 20.38 -3.58
CA GLY A 56 -3.40 20.14 -2.21
C GLY A 56 -2.13 20.92 -1.86
N ALA A 57 -1.29 20.35 -0.99
CA ALA A 57 0.03 20.89 -0.69
C ALA A 57 0.96 20.78 -1.91
N VAL A 58 2.02 21.60 -1.92
CA VAL A 58 3.02 21.59 -2.99
C VAL A 58 4.38 21.24 -2.40
N SER A 59 5.05 20.25 -2.99
CA SER A 59 6.40 19.84 -2.58
C SER A 59 7.43 20.94 -2.83
N ILE A 60 8.61 20.84 -2.24
CA ILE A 60 9.73 21.75 -2.47
C ILE A 60 10.21 21.75 -3.94
N THR A 61 9.88 20.72 -4.70
CA THR A 61 10.18 20.59 -6.13
C THR A 61 9.04 21.07 -7.04
N GLY A 62 7.96 21.61 -6.46
CA GLY A 62 6.81 22.12 -7.20
C GLY A 62 5.78 21.05 -7.59
N VAL A 63 5.90 19.81 -7.13
CA VAL A 63 4.95 18.75 -7.44
C VAL A 63 3.74 18.85 -6.50
N PRO A 64 2.51 18.95 -7.03
CA PRO A 64 1.28 18.98 -6.22
C PRO A 64 1.03 17.65 -5.50
N GLU A 65 0.42 17.74 -4.33
CA GLU A 65 0.01 16.58 -3.53
C GLU A 65 -0.93 15.65 -4.32
N SER A 66 -1.87 16.21 -5.09
CA SER A 66 -2.83 15.45 -5.90
C SER A 66 -2.16 14.43 -6.83
N GLN A 67 -1.04 14.82 -7.45
CA GLN A 67 -0.27 13.94 -8.35
C GLN A 67 0.49 12.85 -7.57
N ILE A 68 1.03 13.19 -6.41
CA ILE A 68 1.73 12.21 -5.55
C ILE A 68 0.74 11.17 -5.04
N ASN A 69 -0.42 11.62 -4.54
CA ASN A 69 -1.47 10.74 -4.03
C ASN A 69 -1.97 9.79 -5.12
N LEU A 70 -2.22 10.30 -6.32
CA LEU A 70 -2.65 9.49 -7.46
C LEU A 70 -1.59 8.45 -7.83
N ALA A 71 -0.32 8.84 -7.91
CA ALA A 71 0.77 7.92 -8.24
C ALA A 71 0.92 6.79 -7.21
N ILE A 72 0.69 7.09 -5.92
CA ILE A 72 0.72 6.09 -4.85
C ILE A 72 -0.47 5.14 -5.00
N VAL A 73 -1.69 5.66 -5.19
CA VAL A 73 -2.91 4.86 -5.31
C VAL A 73 -2.86 3.92 -6.51
N LEU A 74 -2.40 4.40 -7.68
CA LEU A 74 -2.26 3.56 -8.87
C LEU A 74 -1.24 2.43 -8.67
N LYS A 75 -0.09 2.71 -8.04
CA LYS A 75 0.89 1.67 -7.68
C LYS A 75 0.33 0.68 -6.66
N LEU A 76 -0.43 1.17 -5.68
CA LEU A 76 -1.06 0.31 -4.68
C LEU A 76 -2.09 -0.61 -5.31
N ARG A 77 -2.94 -0.11 -6.23
CA ARG A 77 -3.85 -0.94 -7.05
C ARG A 77 -3.09 -2.08 -7.74
N ASP A 78 -2.00 -1.73 -8.44
CA ASP A 78 -1.22 -2.71 -9.20
C ASP A 78 -0.61 -3.79 -8.29
N ILE A 79 -0.09 -3.40 -7.12
CA ILE A 79 0.43 -4.33 -6.11
C ILE A 79 -0.69 -5.21 -5.56
N LEU A 80 -1.84 -4.64 -5.21
CA LEU A 80 -2.99 -5.38 -4.69
C LEU A 80 -3.51 -6.39 -5.71
N GLY A 81 -3.48 -6.04 -7.00
CA GLY A 81 -3.84 -6.94 -8.11
C GLY A 81 -2.97 -8.21 -8.14
N LEU A 82 -1.68 -8.14 -7.77
CA LEU A 82 -0.81 -9.31 -7.65
C LEU A 82 -1.27 -10.28 -6.54
N TYR A 83 -1.98 -9.77 -5.55
CA TYR A 83 -2.57 -10.55 -4.45
C TYR A 83 -4.04 -10.91 -4.69
N GLY A 84 -4.56 -10.71 -5.91
CA GLY A 84 -5.94 -11.00 -6.27
C GLY A 84 -6.97 -10.05 -5.66
N VAL A 85 -6.54 -8.86 -5.23
CA VAL A 85 -7.41 -7.81 -4.70
C VAL A 85 -7.64 -6.77 -5.78
N ASP A 86 -8.90 -6.56 -6.16
CA ASP A 86 -9.32 -5.55 -7.14
C ASP A 86 -10.01 -4.40 -6.41
N PRO A 87 -9.31 -3.30 -6.10
CA PRO A 87 -9.88 -2.18 -5.37
C PRO A 87 -10.70 -1.27 -6.29
N ILE A 88 -11.71 -0.63 -5.73
CA ILE A 88 -12.46 0.44 -6.38
C ILE A 88 -11.67 1.75 -6.20
N LEU A 89 -11.37 2.45 -7.29
CA LEU A 89 -10.68 3.74 -7.24
C LEU A 89 -11.69 4.87 -7.41
N LEU A 90 -11.63 5.90 -6.56
CA LEU A 90 -12.50 7.07 -6.69
C LEU A 90 -12.10 7.97 -7.88
N ARG A 91 -10.81 7.96 -8.24
CA ARG A 91 -10.29 8.58 -9.47
C ARG A 91 -9.05 7.85 -9.97
N GLU A 92 -8.86 7.83 -11.28
CA GLU A 92 -7.71 7.25 -11.96
C GLU A 92 -6.88 8.29 -12.71
N GLU A 93 -7.37 9.53 -12.74
CA GLU A 93 -6.72 10.67 -13.39
C GLU A 93 -6.60 11.84 -12.42
N ASP A 94 -5.83 12.89 -12.79
CA ASP A 94 -5.73 14.12 -11.99
C ASP A 94 -6.95 15.02 -12.24
N VAL A 95 -8.09 14.58 -11.75
CA VAL A 95 -9.39 15.26 -11.84
C VAL A 95 -9.98 15.46 -10.45
N SER A 96 -10.78 16.49 -10.29
CA SER A 96 -11.64 16.70 -9.14
C SER A 96 -13.01 16.04 -9.37
N LEU A 97 -13.60 15.54 -8.30
CA LEU A 97 -14.93 14.89 -8.34
C LEU A 97 -16.10 15.87 -8.08
N HIS A 98 -15.85 17.18 -8.11
CA HIS A 98 -16.89 18.17 -7.88
C HIS A 98 -17.91 18.26 -9.02
N ASP A 99 -19.11 18.72 -8.71
CA ASP A 99 -20.16 18.97 -9.69
C ASP A 99 -19.84 20.17 -10.58
N ASN A 100 -20.28 20.13 -11.83
CA ASN A 100 -20.06 21.19 -12.82
C ASN A 100 -20.67 22.56 -12.45
N GLY A 101 -21.57 22.64 -11.46
CA GLY A 101 -22.21 23.87 -11.01
C GLY A 101 -21.45 24.63 -9.93
N ALA A 102 -20.35 24.11 -9.40
CA ALA A 102 -19.54 24.77 -8.37
C ALA A 102 -18.71 25.91 -8.96
N GLY A 103 -18.96 27.15 -8.54
CA GLY A 103 -18.33 28.35 -9.13
C GLY A 103 -17.00 28.72 -8.49
N THR A 104 -16.89 28.66 -7.16
CA THR A 104 -15.70 29.03 -6.41
C THR A 104 -14.87 27.81 -6.03
N LEU A 105 -13.57 27.98 -5.81
CA LEU A 105 -12.69 26.88 -5.36
C LEU A 105 -13.19 26.25 -4.06
N ARG A 106 -13.74 27.05 -3.14
CA ARG A 106 -14.32 26.54 -1.89
C ARG A 106 -15.56 25.67 -2.14
N GLU A 107 -16.43 26.06 -3.06
CA GLU A 107 -17.60 25.29 -3.44
C GLU A 107 -17.19 24.00 -4.14
N LYS A 108 -16.20 24.06 -5.04
CA LYS A 108 -15.63 22.90 -5.71
C LYS A 108 -15.06 21.89 -4.70
N LYS A 109 -14.23 22.34 -3.74
CA LYS A 109 -13.70 21.48 -2.67
C LYS A 109 -14.79 20.84 -1.83
N ARG A 110 -15.84 21.59 -1.49
CA ARG A 110 -16.96 21.06 -0.71
C ARG A 110 -17.77 20.04 -1.50
N SER A 111 -18.01 20.30 -2.78
CA SER A 111 -18.71 19.37 -3.67
C SER A 111 -17.89 18.11 -3.89
N ASP A 112 -16.58 18.23 -4.15
CA ASP A 112 -15.64 17.11 -4.30
C ASP A 112 -15.68 16.19 -3.09
N LEU A 113 -15.53 16.74 -1.88
CA LEU A 113 -15.56 15.95 -0.65
C LEU A 113 -16.92 15.25 -0.45
N LYS A 114 -18.03 15.94 -0.74
CA LYS A 114 -19.36 15.34 -0.67
C LYS A 114 -19.51 14.17 -1.65
N ASN A 115 -19.02 14.32 -2.87
CA ASN A 115 -19.13 13.29 -3.90
C ASN A 115 -18.22 12.08 -3.58
N ARG A 116 -17.05 12.29 -2.95
CA ARG A 116 -16.20 11.19 -2.45
C ARG A 116 -16.92 10.40 -1.37
N VAL A 117 -17.53 11.07 -0.40
CA VAL A 117 -18.32 10.41 0.66
C VAL A 117 -19.47 9.61 0.04
N ALA A 118 -20.25 10.21 -0.85
CA ALA A 118 -21.35 9.53 -1.51
C ALA A 118 -20.89 8.28 -2.28
N ALA A 119 -19.78 8.38 -3.02
CA ALA A 119 -19.25 7.24 -3.77
C ALA A 119 -18.79 6.09 -2.84
N VAL A 120 -18.28 6.40 -1.64
CA VAL A 120 -17.91 5.38 -0.65
C VAL A 120 -19.17 4.76 -0.01
N GLU A 121 -20.20 5.56 0.28
CA GLU A 121 -21.45 5.08 0.86
C GLU A 121 -22.23 4.14 -0.07
N GLU A 122 -22.03 4.24 -1.38
CA GLU A 122 -22.60 3.29 -2.36
C GLU A 122 -21.95 1.89 -2.31
N VAL A 123 -20.78 1.75 -1.67
CA VAL A 123 -20.06 0.48 -1.58
C VAL A 123 -20.40 -0.22 -0.28
N GLU A 124 -21.37 -1.14 -0.32
CA GLU A 124 -21.81 -1.89 0.86
C GLU A 124 -20.66 -2.67 1.51
N GLY A 125 -20.44 -2.44 2.80
CA GLY A 125 -19.36 -3.06 3.56
C GLY A 125 -17.95 -2.64 3.11
N GLY A 126 -17.83 -1.58 2.33
CA GLY A 126 -16.55 -1.10 1.81
C GLY A 126 -15.63 -0.56 2.90
N THR A 127 -14.33 -0.75 2.71
CA THR A 127 -13.29 -0.12 3.53
C THR A 127 -12.62 0.97 2.72
N LEU A 128 -12.66 2.21 3.18
CA LEU A 128 -11.97 3.34 2.55
C LEU A 128 -10.51 3.42 3.02
N LEU A 129 -9.60 3.53 2.06
CA LEU A 129 -8.22 3.96 2.28
C LEU A 129 -7.95 5.22 1.46
N SER A 130 -7.90 6.37 2.14
CA SER A 130 -7.59 7.66 1.53
C SER A 130 -6.12 8.01 1.74
N ILE A 131 -5.46 8.42 0.67
CA ILE A 131 -4.03 8.77 0.63
C ILE A 131 -3.88 10.27 0.50
N HIS A 132 -3.16 10.86 1.45
CA HIS A 132 -2.83 12.28 1.51
C HIS A 132 -1.37 12.50 1.87
N GLN A 133 -0.83 13.70 1.56
CA GLN A 133 0.46 14.17 2.04
C GLN A 133 0.24 15.31 3.03
N ASN A 134 0.75 15.15 4.25
CA ASN A 134 0.68 16.20 5.25
C ASN A 134 1.80 17.23 5.03
N THR A 135 1.46 18.51 5.11
CA THR A 135 2.45 19.59 5.23
C THR A 135 2.56 20.00 6.68
N TYR A 136 3.78 20.00 7.21
CA TYR A 136 4.05 20.44 8.57
C TYR A 136 5.16 21.49 8.59
N PRO A 137 4.98 22.60 9.30
CA PRO A 137 6.04 23.59 9.46
C PRO A 137 7.13 23.03 10.38
N GLY A 138 8.21 22.52 9.80
CA GLY A 138 9.39 22.02 10.50
C GLY A 138 9.66 20.53 10.25
N SER A 139 10.94 20.18 10.24
CA SER A 139 11.46 18.84 9.92
C SER A 139 11.30 17.82 11.06
N ARG A 140 10.75 18.21 12.21
CA ARG A 140 10.63 17.34 13.39
C ARG A 140 9.64 16.18 13.16
N TYR A 141 8.59 16.44 12.38
CA TYR A 141 7.54 15.46 12.12
C TYR A 141 7.75 14.89 10.71
N HIS A 142 7.95 13.59 10.63
CA HIS A 142 8.15 12.85 9.39
C HIS A 142 7.66 11.41 9.56
N GLY A 143 7.41 10.72 8.46
CA GLY A 143 6.91 9.35 8.42
C GLY A 143 5.41 9.28 8.15
N ALA A 144 4.91 8.05 8.06
CA ALA A 144 3.50 7.79 7.81
C ALA A 144 2.65 8.01 9.07
N HIS A 145 1.51 8.68 8.90
CA HIS A 145 0.47 8.79 9.91
C HIS A 145 -0.78 8.07 9.42
N VAL A 146 -1.42 7.28 10.27
CA VAL A 146 -2.67 6.60 9.97
C VAL A 146 -3.76 7.12 10.90
N PHE A 147 -4.86 7.58 10.33
CA PHE A 147 -6.06 7.95 11.03
C PHE A 147 -7.14 6.93 10.70
N TYR A 148 -7.90 6.49 11.67
CA TYR A 148 -8.99 5.53 11.46
C TYR A 148 -10.24 5.97 12.22
N ALA A 149 -11.40 5.65 11.68
CA ALA A 149 -12.66 5.79 12.37
C ALA A 149 -12.88 4.57 13.27
N PRO A 150 -13.34 4.75 14.51
CA PRO A 150 -13.66 3.64 15.44
C PRO A 150 -14.87 2.84 14.94
#